data_3a0a5e32268e938aad9819f6bb362c7f
#
_entry.id   3a0a5e32268e938aad9819f6bb362c7f
#
_cell.length_a   1.000
_cell.length_b   1.000
_cell.length_c   1.000
_cell.angle_alpha   90.00
_cell.angle_beta   90.00
_cell.angle_gamma   90.00
#
_symmetry.space_group_name_H-M   'P 1'
#
loop_
_entity.id
_entity.type
_entity.pdbx_description
1 polymer ?
#
loop_
_entity_poly.entity_id
_entity_poly.type
_entity_poly.pdbx_seq_one_letter_code
_entity_poly.pdbx_strand_id
1 'polypeptide(L)'
;MDPILRHGISGLSDKENRRCLREQLFYEQMKSIRIKKGYDLPIAGAPTVDLAQAKRPDRVASLPKRIPFVKPRLLVKEGASVNIGSVLFEDKRNPDVKFLSPGGGTIEKIHFGKRRVIEQIVIDLHDEEKWEGLADFSDDDLERVQRQDLVNTLLKGGCWALFRALPFNDYPDPGTIPPSIIVTLDSREPFHPRPDIYLDKRMDLLQFGIQVLKKLTHTVHLTVSDGQALTGSLNGLLTHVMTGPYPAGEAGVLLYHIKRQPDENRAWTISGQNLLLLADLLKNGRYPIDRTIVVAGMHAPIRQHLRTRMGVPLGHLLGDGVRKSGGSRFVNGGIFSGYRSQQDDYLGFFETALLILAEGDEKEMFGFARPGFQKPSHSRAFLSALNPSPLSMDCGMHGELRACINCGYCADVCAVDILPQFTLKSILAGEVEEALAHGLLDCVSCGLCTYVCPSKIDICAHLKMAREDYYKEIA
;
A
#
# COMPACT_ATOMS: atom_id res chain seq x y z
N MET A 1 -24.44 -7.95 29.23
CA MET A 1 -25.08 -9.20 28.77
C MET A 1 -26.50 -8.85 28.35
N ASP A 2 -26.74 -8.71 27.09
CA ASP A 2 -28.01 -8.27 26.53
C ASP A 2 -28.98 -9.46 26.40
N PRO A 3 -30.22 -9.41 26.86
CA PRO A 3 -31.16 -10.54 26.86
C PRO A 3 -31.76 -10.90 25.51
N ILE A 4 -31.41 -10.21 24.43
CA ILE A 4 -32.10 -10.35 23.11
C ILE A 4 -31.56 -11.54 22.27
N LEU A 5 -30.46 -12.23 22.68
CA LEU A 5 -29.81 -13.28 21.90
C LEU A 5 -30.24 -14.73 22.23
N ARG A 6 -31.28 -14.94 23.04
CA ARG A 6 -31.73 -16.30 23.44
C ARG A 6 -32.89 -16.89 22.68
N HIS A 7 -33.44 -16.23 21.65
CA HIS A 7 -34.64 -16.69 20.94
C HIS A 7 -34.44 -16.91 19.44
N GLY A 8 -33.43 -17.72 19.00
CA GLY A 8 -33.19 -17.93 17.57
C GLY A 8 -32.61 -19.26 17.12
N ILE A 9 -32.39 -20.24 18.00
CA ILE A 9 -31.59 -21.44 17.63
C ILE A 9 -32.42 -22.74 17.50
N SER A 10 -33.75 -22.71 17.49
CA SER A 10 -34.59 -23.93 17.44
C SER A 10 -35.11 -24.30 16.05
N GLY A 11 -34.31 -24.17 14.99
CA GLY A 11 -34.71 -24.54 13.62
C GLY A 11 -33.61 -24.87 12.64
N LEU A 12 -32.36 -24.80 13.07
CA LEU A 12 -31.20 -25.06 12.18
C LEU A 12 -30.81 -26.54 12.22
N SER A 13 -30.40 -27.08 11.05
CA SER A 13 -29.85 -28.44 10.97
C SER A 13 -28.55 -28.57 11.79
N ASP A 14 -28.21 -29.80 12.19
CA ASP A 14 -26.97 -30.10 12.97
C ASP A 14 -25.69 -29.55 12.29
N LYS A 15 -25.66 -29.49 10.96
CA LYS A 15 -24.58 -28.88 10.17
C LYS A 15 -24.55 -27.34 10.29
N GLU A 16 -25.69 -26.71 10.28
CA GLU A 16 -25.80 -25.25 10.42
C GLU A 16 -25.49 -24.79 11.85
N ASN A 17 -25.92 -25.58 12.84
CA ASN A 17 -25.58 -25.35 14.24
C ASN A 17 -24.06 -25.48 14.51
N ARG A 18 -23.41 -26.50 13.94
CA ARG A 18 -21.94 -26.66 14.03
C ARG A 18 -21.18 -25.57 13.29
N ARG A 19 -21.74 -25.07 12.19
CA ARG A 19 -21.17 -23.94 11.46
C ARG A 19 -21.32 -22.64 12.27
N CYS A 20 -22.48 -22.37 12.82
CA CYS A 20 -22.75 -21.21 13.65
C CYS A 20 -21.89 -21.20 14.95
N LEU A 21 -21.76 -22.35 15.61
CA LEU A 21 -20.87 -22.52 16.78
C LEU A 21 -19.38 -22.36 16.42
N ARG A 22 -18.94 -22.84 15.27
CA ARG A 22 -17.57 -22.59 14.79
C ARG A 22 -17.34 -21.13 14.46
N GLU A 23 -18.31 -20.46 13.85
CA GLU A 23 -18.23 -19.02 13.57
C GLU A 23 -18.23 -18.20 14.87
N GLN A 24 -19.03 -18.55 15.87
CA GLN A 24 -19.02 -17.89 17.19
C GLN A 24 -17.71 -18.12 17.95
N LEU A 25 -17.18 -19.32 18.01
CA LEU A 25 -15.88 -19.62 18.62
C LEU A 25 -14.73 -18.90 17.89
N PHE A 26 -14.85 -18.72 16.58
CA PHE A 26 -13.88 -17.96 15.79
C PHE A 26 -13.93 -16.46 16.09
N TYR A 27 -15.12 -15.87 16.20
CA TYR A 27 -15.28 -14.47 16.62
C TYR A 27 -14.74 -14.22 18.03
N GLU A 28 -14.81 -15.21 18.94
CA GLU A 28 -14.20 -15.13 20.28
C GLU A 28 -12.66 -15.17 20.26
N GLN A 29 -12.04 -15.79 19.24
CA GLN A 29 -10.59 -15.85 19.08
C GLN A 29 -10.01 -14.67 18.30
N MET A 30 -10.80 -14.01 17.45
CA MET A 30 -10.39 -12.90 16.62
C MET A 30 -10.38 -11.60 17.44
N LYS A 31 -9.24 -10.88 17.43
CA LYS A 31 -9.12 -9.62 18.15
C LYS A 31 -9.65 -8.47 17.31
N SER A 32 -10.69 -7.79 17.80
CA SER A 32 -11.19 -6.56 17.20
C SER A 32 -10.51 -5.34 17.83
N ILE A 33 -9.94 -4.47 17.00
CA ILE A 33 -9.31 -3.22 17.41
C ILE A 33 -10.06 -2.07 16.79
N ARG A 34 -10.62 -1.20 17.64
CA ARG A 34 -11.36 -0.02 17.17
C ARG A 34 -10.43 1.20 17.18
N ILE A 35 -10.13 1.71 15.99
CA ILE A 35 -9.39 2.96 15.80
C ILE A 35 -10.38 4.12 15.97
N LYS A 36 -10.13 4.97 16.94
CA LYS A 36 -11.02 6.10 17.28
C LYS A 36 -10.65 7.37 16.53
N LYS A 37 -9.36 7.58 16.29
CA LYS A 37 -8.80 8.73 15.59
C LYS A 37 -8.53 8.39 14.12
N GLY A 38 -8.65 9.38 13.27
CA GLY A 38 -8.50 9.23 11.82
C GLY A 38 -9.51 10.08 11.08
N TYR A 39 -9.58 9.90 9.78
CA TYR A 39 -10.55 10.61 8.95
C TYR A 39 -10.80 9.86 7.63
N ASP A 40 -12.06 9.52 7.36
CA ASP A 40 -12.46 8.99 6.05
C ASP A 40 -12.73 10.17 5.10
N LEU A 41 -11.96 10.25 4.03
CA LEU A 41 -12.07 11.31 3.04
C LEU A 41 -13.32 11.08 2.16
N PRO A 42 -14.32 11.96 2.20
CA PRO A 42 -15.56 11.80 1.44
C PRO A 42 -15.37 12.21 -0.04
N ILE A 43 -14.47 11.51 -0.75
CA ILE A 43 -14.13 11.83 -2.14
C ILE A 43 -15.00 11.05 -3.13
N ALA A 44 -15.51 11.73 -4.16
CA ALA A 44 -16.24 11.12 -5.25
C ALA A 44 -15.31 10.51 -6.31
N GLY A 45 -15.85 9.60 -7.11
CA GLY A 45 -15.10 8.93 -8.19
C GLY A 45 -14.65 7.51 -7.84
N ALA A 46 -15.39 6.83 -6.94
CA ALA A 46 -15.14 5.45 -6.56
C ALA A 46 -15.19 4.49 -7.76
N PRO A 47 -14.36 3.43 -7.77
CA PRO A 47 -14.38 2.39 -8.79
C PRO A 47 -15.61 1.49 -8.61
N THR A 48 -16.04 0.84 -9.69
CA THR A 48 -16.99 -0.28 -9.62
C THR A 48 -16.33 -1.51 -9.00
N VAL A 49 -17.15 -2.45 -8.56
CA VAL A 49 -16.67 -3.73 -7.99
C VAL A 49 -16.26 -4.76 -9.05
N ASP A 50 -16.48 -4.44 -10.33
CA ASP A 50 -16.14 -5.35 -11.43
C ASP A 50 -14.64 -5.42 -11.64
N LEU A 51 -14.13 -6.63 -11.88
CA LEU A 51 -12.74 -6.88 -12.26
C LEU A 51 -12.67 -7.10 -13.77
N ALA A 52 -12.05 -6.19 -14.49
CA ALA A 52 -11.76 -6.35 -15.90
C ALA A 52 -10.29 -6.74 -16.14
N GLN A 53 -10.04 -7.41 -17.26
CA GLN A 53 -8.70 -7.71 -17.72
C GLN A 53 -8.19 -6.57 -18.61
N ALA A 54 -7.08 -5.94 -18.23
CA ALA A 54 -6.42 -4.97 -19.10
C ALA A 54 -5.81 -5.67 -20.34
N LYS A 55 -5.81 -5.00 -21.46
CA LYS A 55 -5.09 -5.47 -22.66
C LYS A 55 -3.60 -5.62 -22.34
N ARG A 56 -2.91 -6.50 -23.07
CA ARG A 56 -1.45 -6.60 -22.98
C ARG A 56 -0.83 -5.29 -23.49
N PRO A 57 0.08 -4.65 -22.76
CA PRO A 57 0.79 -3.48 -23.26
C PRO A 57 1.90 -3.89 -24.23
N ASP A 58 2.34 -2.96 -25.07
CA ASP A 58 3.51 -3.17 -25.93
C ASP A 58 4.82 -2.99 -25.15
N ARG A 59 4.77 -2.23 -24.05
CA ARG A 59 5.93 -1.87 -23.22
C ARG A 59 5.61 -1.99 -21.74
N VAL A 60 6.67 -2.24 -20.96
CA VAL A 60 6.63 -2.12 -19.49
C VAL A 60 7.88 -1.43 -18.99
N ALA A 61 7.86 -0.93 -17.75
CA ALA A 61 9.08 -0.37 -17.17
C ALA A 61 9.25 -0.77 -15.70
N SER A 62 10.48 -0.83 -15.26
CA SER A 62 10.86 -0.83 -13.86
C SER A 62 11.28 0.59 -13.44
N LEU A 63 10.89 1.01 -12.24
CA LEU A 63 11.10 2.38 -11.71
C LEU A 63 12.00 2.35 -10.47
N PRO A 64 13.33 2.17 -10.59
CA PRO A 64 14.23 2.02 -9.45
C PRO A 64 14.19 3.20 -8.48
N LYS A 65 14.05 4.42 -8.98
CA LYS A 65 13.93 5.66 -8.17
C LYS A 65 12.74 5.63 -7.20
N ARG A 66 11.69 4.87 -7.52
CA ARG A 66 10.45 4.78 -6.72
C ARG A 66 10.50 3.71 -5.64
N ILE A 67 11.58 2.92 -5.58
CA ILE A 67 11.78 1.93 -4.55
C ILE A 67 12.58 2.57 -3.41
N PRO A 68 11.99 2.77 -2.23
CA PRO A 68 12.65 3.47 -1.13
C PRO A 68 13.97 2.81 -0.73
N PHE A 69 14.97 3.63 -0.42
CA PHE A 69 16.31 3.28 0.06
C PHE A 69 17.19 2.47 -0.90
N VAL A 70 16.68 1.91 -1.98
CA VAL A 70 17.45 1.14 -2.96
C VAL A 70 18.46 2.03 -3.67
N LYS A 71 19.73 1.58 -3.73
CA LYS A 71 20.83 2.19 -4.49
C LYS A 71 21.13 1.30 -5.70
N PRO A 72 20.45 1.47 -6.84
CA PRO A 72 20.49 0.51 -7.92
C PRO A 72 21.89 0.43 -8.60
N ARG A 73 22.36 -0.80 -8.84
CA ARG A 73 23.44 -1.14 -9.75
C ARG A 73 22.86 -1.85 -10.96
N LEU A 74 22.94 -1.22 -12.14
CA LEU A 74 22.46 -1.81 -13.38
C LEU A 74 23.25 -3.05 -13.75
N LEU A 75 22.54 -4.09 -14.20
CA LEU A 75 23.09 -5.33 -14.74
C LEU A 75 22.74 -5.52 -16.23
N VAL A 76 21.97 -4.58 -16.79
CA VAL A 76 21.56 -4.57 -18.19
C VAL A 76 21.97 -3.26 -18.87
N LYS A 77 21.96 -3.26 -20.21
CA LYS A 77 22.22 -2.10 -21.07
C LYS A 77 21.12 -1.97 -22.12
N GLU A 78 20.97 -0.78 -22.70
CA GLU A 78 20.08 -0.56 -23.83
C GLU A 78 20.41 -1.52 -24.99
N GLY A 79 19.40 -2.06 -25.62
CA GLY A 79 19.49 -3.09 -26.68
C GLY A 79 19.68 -4.52 -26.17
N ALA A 80 19.81 -4.75 -24.86
CA ALA A 80 19.90 -6.11 -24.32
C ALA A 80 18.53 -6.82 -24.36
N SER A 81 18.51 -8.09 -24.75
CA SER A 81 17.32 -8.95 -24.65
C SER A 81 17.20 -9.49 -23.22
N VAL A 82 15.99 -9.50 -22.67
CA VAL A 82 15.66 -10.00 -21.35
C VAL A 82 14.42 -10.89 -21.40
N ASN A 83 14.36 -11.88 -20.52
CA ASN A 83 13.17 -12.68 -20.26
C ASN A 83 12.39 -12.10 -19.07
N ILE A 84 11.16 -12.53 -18.86
CA ILE A 84 10.46 -12.28 -17.60
C ILE A 84 11.25 -12.95 -16.49
N GLY A 85 11.64 -12.19 -15.45
CA GLY A 85 12.49 -12.71 -14.37
C GLY A 85 14.00 -12.52 -14.57
N SER A 86 14.47 -12.02 -15.72
CA SER A 86 15.88 -11.63 -15.86
C SER A 86 16.23 -10.47 -14.93
N VAL A 87 17.42 -10.49 -14.33
CA VAL A 87 17.84 -9.44 -13.38
C VAL A 87 18.13 -8.15 -14.13
N LEU A 88 17.41 -7.07 -13.76
CA LEU A 88 17.63 -5.73 -14.31
C LEU A 88 18.68 -4.95 -13.53
N PHE A 89 18.58 -4.97 -12.22
CA PHE A 89 19.48 -4.31 -11.28
C PHE A 89 19.43 -4.98 -9.91
N GLU A 90 20.40 -4.65 -9.08
CA GLU A 90 20.48 -5.07 -7.68
C GLU A 90 20.73 -3.87 -6.78
N ASP A 91 20.51 -4.00 -5.48
CA ASP A 91 20.86 -2.96 -4.53
C ASP A 91 22.34 -3.02 -4.19
N LYS A 92 23.06 -1.90 -4.33
CA LYS A 92 24.48 -1.78 -3.94
C LYS A 92 24.74 -2.04 -2.46
N ARG A 93 23.72 -1.83 -1.59
CA ARG A 93 23.83 -2.09 -0.14
C ARG A 93 23.83 -3.59 0.16
N ASN A 94 23.05 -4.36 -0.63
CA ASN A 94 22.96 -5.80 -0.55
C ASN A 94 22.73 -6.39 -1.96
N PRO A 95 23.79 -6.86 -2.64
CA PRO A 95 23.70 -7.38 -4.01
C PRO A 95 22.84 -8.65 -4.18
N ASP A 96 22.49 -9.32 -3.08
CA ASP A 96 21.58 -10.47 -3.13
C ASP A 96 20.12 -10.02 -3.35
N VAL A 97 19.78 -8.77 -3.01
CA VAL A 97 18.47 -8.17 -3.28
C VAL A 97 18.41 -7.70 -4.74
N LYS A 98 17.74 -8.50 -5.56
CA LYS A 98 17.64 -8.32 -7.01
C LYS A 98 16.24 -7.85 -7.40
N PHE A 99 16.20 -7.07 -8.48
CA PHE A 99 14.98 -6.58 -9.09
C PHE A 99 14.91 -7.10 -10.52
N LEU A 100 13.83 -7.83 -10.79
CA LEU A 100 13.68 -8.63 -11.98
C LEU A 100 12.80 -7.93 -13.03
N SER A 101 12.94 -8.37 -14.26
CA SER A 101 12.18 -7.86 -15.39
C SER A 101 10.72 -8.28 -15.32
N PRO A 102 9.77 -7.33 -15.35
CA PRO A 102 8.34 -7.63 -15.43
C PRO A 102 7.88 -7.98 -16.85
N GLY A 103 8.81 -8.06 -17.82
CA GLY A 103 8.51 -8.36 -19.21
C GLY A 103 9.66 -9.03 -19.95
N GLY A 104 9.31 -9.89 -20.92
CA GLY A 104 10.25 -10.48 -21.86
C GLY A 104 10.33 -9.63 -23.13
N GLY A 105 11.50 -9.11 -23.46
CA GLY A 105 11.65 -8.17 -24.56
C GLY A 105 13.05 -7.63 -24.72
N THR A 106 13.15 -6.43 -25.27
CA THR A 106 14.41 -5.72 -25.45
C THR A 106 14.42 -4.47 -24.56
N ILE A 107 15.51 -4.20 -23.86
CA ILE A 107 15.69 -2.94 -23.12
C ILE A 107 15.74 -1.80 -24.15
N GLU A 108 14.63 -1.08 -24.25
CA GLU A 108 14.50 0.02 -25.22
C GLU A 108 15.31 1.23 -24.76
N LYS A 109 15.10 1.63 -23.50
CA LYS A 109 15.72 2.84 -22.96
C LYS A 109 15.91 2.76 -21.45
N ILE A 110 17.02 3.38 -20.99
CA ILE A 110 17.30 3.60 -19.57
C ILE A 110 17.32 5.11 -19.33
N HIS A 111 16.32 5.63 -18.63
CA HIS A 111 16.22 7.05 -18.32
C HIS A 111 16.98 7.38 -17.04
N PHE A 112 17.83 8.38 -17.13
CA PHE A 112 18.60 8.91 -16.01
C PHE A 112 18.12 10.32 -15.67
N GLY A 113 17.80 10.55 -14.43
CA GLY A 113 17.49 11.86 -13.88
C GLY A 113 18.75 12.62 -13.41
N LYS A 114 18.52 13.65 -12.62
CA LYS A 114 19.60 14.43 -12.02
C LYS A 114 20.57 13.53 -11.24
N ARG A 115 21.86 13.85 -11.28
CA ARG A 115 22.95 13.06 -10.64
C ARG A 115 22.99 11.60 -11.10
N ARG A 116 22.56 11.30 -12.33
CA ARG A 116 22.51 9.96 -12.92
C ARG A 116 21.71 8.94 -12.09
N VAL A 117 20.68 9.40 -11.38
CA VAL A 117 19.73 8.51 -10.73
C VAL A 117 18.92 7.78 -11.80
N ILE A 118 18.84 6.45 -11.72
CA ILE A 118 18.09 5.63 -12.66
C ILE A 118 16.60 5.82 -12.35
N GLU A 119 15.88 6.46 -13.26
CA GLU A 119 14.47 6.74 -13.10
C GLU A 119 13.59 5.63 -13.64
N GLN A 120 13.90 5.17 -14.86
CA GLN A 120 13.10 4.16 -15.56
C GLN A 120 14.00 3.25 -16.40
N ILE A 121 13.65 1.98 -16.45
CA ILE A 121 14.21 0.98 -17.36
C ILE A 121 13.03 0.49 -18.20
N VAL A 122 12.94 0.93 -19.45
CA VAL A 122 11.83 0.62 -20.36
C VAL A 122 12.16 -0.61 -21.17
N ILE A 123 11.22 -1.53 -21.27
CA ILE A 123 11.32 -2.81 -21.98
C ILE A 123 10.24 -2.83 -23.06
N ASP A 124 10.66 -2.96 -24.32
CA ASP A 124 9.79 -3.20 -25.46
C ASP A 124 9.52 -4.70 -25.54
N LEU A 125 8.24 -5.12 -25.40
CA LEU A 125 7.86 -6.51 -25.22
C LEU A 125 7.85 -7.27 -26.53
N HIS A 126 8.44 -8.46 -26.54
CA HIS A 126 8.32 -9.37 -27.68
C HIS A 126 6.91 -9.98 -27.72
N ASP A 127 6.44 -10.37 -28.91
CA ASP A 127 5.13 -11.03 -29.06
C ASP A 127 5.07 -12.32 -28.24
N GLU A 128 6.16 -13.10 -28.26
CA GLU A 128 6.34 -14.30 -27.44
C GLU A 128 7.35 -14.01 -26.34
N GLU A 129 6.86 -13.98 -25.10
CA GLU A 129 7.70 -13.75 -23.92
C GLU A 129 8.13 -15.08 -23.31
N LYS A 130 9.38 -15.15 -22.86
CA LYS A 130 9.92 -16.29 -22.13
C LYS A 130 10.12 -15.94 -20.66
N TRP A 131 10.01 -16.95 -19.79
CA TRP A 131 10.29 -16.85 -18.37
C TRP A 131 11.66 -17.42 -18.04
N GLU A 132 12.37 -16.78 -17.13
CA GLU A 132 13.46 -17.45 -16.38
C GLU A 132 12.87 -18.52 -15.46
N GLY A 133 13.42 -19.72 -15.52
CA GLY A 133 13.05 -20.81 -14.62
C GLY A 133 13.64 -20.57 -13.21
N LEU A 134 12.79 -20.64 -12.21
CA LEU A 134 13.17 -20.57 -10.79
C LEU A 134 12.74 -21.85 -10.09
N ALA A 135 13.24 -22.08 -8.87
CA ALA A 135 12.80 -23.22 -8.07
C ALA A 135 11.34 -23.03 -7.64
N ASP A 136 10.54 -24.07 -7.79
CA ASP A 136 9.17 -24.19 -7.28
C ASP A 136 9.13 -25.07 -6.03
N PHE A 137 8.08 -24.93 -5.25
CA PHE A 137 7.84 -25.65 -4.02
C PHE A 137 6.43 -26.20 -3.99
N SER A 138 6.29 -27.51 -3.80
CA SER A 138 5.04 -28.13 -3.38
C SER A 138 4.74 -27.80 -1.91
N ASP A 139 3.54 -28.13 -1.45
CA ASP A 139 3.20 -28.00 -0.02
C ASP A 139 4.10 -28.90 0.85
N ASP A 140 4.45 -30.11 0.38
CA ASP A 140 5.36 -31.03 1.06
C ASP A 140 6.80 -30.50 1.12
N ASP A 141 7.27 -29.83 0.06
CA ASP A 141 8.58 -29.20 0.03
C ASP A 141 8.65 -28.05 1.03
N LEU A 142 7.58 -27.26 1.12
CA LEU A 142 7.49 -26.18 2.10
C LEU A 142 7.57 -26.68 3.54
N GLU A 143 7.01 -27.86 3.85
CA GLU A 143 7.14 -28.42 5.19
C GLU A 143 8.60 -28.73 5.57
N ARG A 144 9.42 -29.16 4.62
CA ARG A 144 10.81 -29.64 4.83
C ARG A 144 11.86 -28.54 4.64
N VAL A 145 11.54 -27.46 3.91
CA VAL A 145 12.51 -26.42 3.57
C VAL A 145 13.04 -25.73 4.82
N GLN A 146 14.35 -25.48 4.81
CA GLN A 146 14.99 -24.65 5.84
C GLN A 146 14.76 -23.17 5.55
N ARG A 147 14.67 -22.36 6.60
CA ARG A 147 14.46 -20.90 6.47
C ARG A 147 15.45 -20.25 5.49
N GLN A 148 16.74 -20.63 5.56
CA GLN A 148 17.79 -20.02 4.73
C GLN A 148 17.58 -20.30 3.24
N ASP A 149 17.17 -21.53 2.88
CA ASP A 149 16.90 -21.89 1.48
C ASP A 149 15.70 -21.14 0.94
N LEU A 150 14.66 -20.98 1.77
CA LEU A 150 13.50 -20.19 1.43
C LEU A 150 13.87 -18.70 1.20
N VAL A 151 14.67 -18.11 2.10
CA VAL A 151 15.18 -16.73 1.96
C VAL A 151 15.98 -16.59 0.67
N ASN A 152 16.89 -17.52 0.38
CA ASN A 152 17.70 -17.52 -0.84
C ASN A 152 16.84 -17.60 -2.11
N THR A 153 15.77 -18.39 -2.08
CA THR A 153 14.84 -18.50 -3.21
C THR A 153 14.07 -17.18 -3.43
N LEU A 154 13.59 -16.55 -2.35
CA LEU A 154 12.89 -15.27 -2.42
C LEU A 154 13.81 -14.13 -2.90
N LEU A 155 15.09 -14.14 -2.51
CA LEU A 155 16.10 -13.19 -2.98
C LEU A 155 16.35 -13.37 -4.48
N LYS A 156 16.62 -14.61 -4.93
CA LYS A 156 16.83 -14.93 -6.34
C LYS A 156 15.60 -14.62 -7.19
N GLY A 157 14.41 -14.87 -6.64
CA GLY A 157 13.12 -14.62 -7.28
C GLY A 157 12.66 -13.15 -7.26
N GLY A 158 13.46 -12.21 -6.73
CA GLY A 158 13.15 -10.78 -6.70
C GLY A 158 11.95 -10.40 -5.83
N CYS A 159 11.46 -11.31 -4.98
CA CYS A 159 10.30 -11.07 -4.11
C CYS A 159 10.68 -10.62 -2.68
N TRP A 160 11.97 -10.60 -2.34
CA TRP A 160 12.38 -10.16 -1.00
C TRP A 160 12.02 -8.72 -0.71
N ALA A 161 12.16 -7.82 -1.68
CA ALA A 161 11.81 -6.41 -1.56
C ALA A 161 10.30 -6.13 -1.42
N LEU A 162 9.44 -7.15 -1.52
CA LEU A 162 8.00 -7.04 -1.22
C LEU A 162 7.72 -6.92 0.27
N PHE A 163 8.63 -7.40 1.13
CA PHE A 163 8.59 -7.12 2.57
C PHE A 163 9.04 -5.70 2.88
N ARG A 164 8.47 -5.15 3.96
CA ARG A 164 8.86 -3.86 4.53
C ARG A 164 9.15 -4.03 6.01
N ALA A 165 10.30 -3.55 6.45
CA ALA A 165 10.68 -3.53 7.86
C ALA A 165 10.24 -2.22 8.50
N LEU A 166 9.43 -2.30 9.55
CA LEU A 166 9.06 -1.15 10.36
C LEU A 166 10.22 -0.80 11.31
N PRO A 167 10.38 0.45 11.72
CA PRO A 167 9.54 1.61 11.41
C PRO A 167 9.90 2.34 10.11
N PHE A 168 10.99 1.96 9.43
CA PHE A 168 11.56 2.75 8.33
C PHE A 168 10.96 2.43 6.96
N ASN A 169 10.27 1.30 6.80
CA ASN A 169 9.73 0.81 5.53
C ASN A 169 10.81 0.54 4.47
N ASP A 170 12.02 0.16 4.88
CA ASP A 170 13.00 -0.44 3.98
C ASP A 170 12.72 -1.96 3.82
N TYR A 171 13.34 -2.63 2.85
CA TYR A 171 13.30 -4.09 2.85
C TYR A 171 14.13 -4.62 4.04
N PRO A 172 13.71 -5.72 4.67
CA PRO A 172 14.40 -6.25 5.83
C PRO A 172 15.74 -6.89 5.47
N ASP A 173 16.68 -6.91 6.43
CA ASP A 173 17.89 -7.71 6.31
C ASP A 173 17.54 -9.20 6.27
N PRO A 174 17.95 -9.95 5.22
CA PRO A 174 17.69 -11.39 5.09
C PRO A 174 18.19 -12.26 6.24
N GLY A 175 19.25 -11.80 6.92
CA GLY A 175 19.83 -12.48 8.07
C GLY A 175 18.99 -12.39 9.35
N THR A 176 18.07 -11.45 9.44
CA THR A 176 17.27 -11.21 10.65
C THR A 176 15.98 -12.03 10.68
N ILE A 177 15.48 -12.30 11.89
CA ILE A 177 14.17 -12.90 12.12
C ILE A 177 13.30 -11.83 12.79
N PRO A 178 12.17 -11.44 12.20
CA PRO A 178 11.31 -10.42 12.82
C PRO A 178 10.53 -11.01 14.01
N PRO A 179 10.18 -10.18 15.01
CA PRO A 179 9.29 -10.58 16.09
C PRO A 179 7.90 -10.99 15.57
N SER A 180 7.46 -10.33 14.50
CA SER A 180 6.22 -10.70 13.81
C SER A 180 6.22 -10.23 12.35
N ILE A 181 5.36 -10.85 11.52
CA ILE A 181 5.03 -10.36 10.17
C ILE A 181 3.55 -10.00 10.14
N ILE A 182 3.25 -8.80 9.69
CA ILE A 182 1.88 -8.27 9.57
C ILE A 182 1.48 -8.30 8.09
N VAL A 183 0.40 -9.00 7.80
CA VAL A 183 -0.22 -9.03 6.47
C VAL A 183 -1.47 -8.16 6.51
N THR A 184 -1.51 -7.11 5.71
CA THR A 184 -2.69 -6.25 5.53
C THR A 184 -3.40 -6.61 4.23
N LEU A 185 -4.65 -7.05 4.32
CA LEU A 185 -5.41 -7.41 3.12
C LEU A 185 -6.00 -6.19 2.42
N ASP A 186 -6.34 -5.16 3.17
CA ASP A 186 -6.96 -3.94 2.65
C ASP A 186 -6.36 -2.69 3.31
N SER A 187 -6.77 -1.54 2.80
CA SER A 187 -6.55 -0.23 3.38
C SER A 187 -7.84 0.56 3.36
N ARG A 188 -8.06 1.42 4.37
CA ARG A 188 -9.15 2.41 4.39
C ARG A 188 -8.81 3.66 3.56
N GLU A 189 -7.63 3.70 2.95
CA GLU A 189 -7.31 4.76 1.99
C GLU A 189 -8.32 4.73 0.82
N PRO A 190 -8.87 5.88 0.42
CA PRO A 190 -9.85 5.92 -0.66
C PRO A 190 -9.35 5.26 -1.94
N PHE A 191 -10.22 4.47 -2.57
CA PHE A 191 -9.97 3.82 -3.87
C PHE A 191 -8.85 2.79 -3.86
N HIS A 192 -8.65 2.10 -2.74
CA HIS A 192 -7.75 0.97 -2.68
C HIS A 192 -8.39 -0.30 -3.30
N PRO A 193 -7.61 -1.22 -3.92
CA PRO A 193 -8.14 -2.48 -4.41
C PRO A 193 -8.79 -3.31 -3.31
N ARG A 194 -10.00 -3.78 -3.56
CA ARG A 194 -10.77 -4.55 -2.59
C ARG A 194 -10.25 -5.99 -2.51
N PRO A 195 -10.11 -6.54 -1.29
CA PRO A 195 -9.59 -7.89 -1.11
C PRO A 195 -10.55 -8.99 -1.60
N ASP A 196 -11.87 -8.79 -1.53
CA ASP A 196 -12.85 -9.72 -2.09
C ASP A 196 -12.73 -9.88 -3.61
N ILE A 197 -12.17 -8.87 -4.31
CA ILE A 197 -11.94 -8.90 -5.76
C ILE A 197 -10.61 -9.56 -6.10
N TYR A 198 -9.51 -9.17 -5.47
CA TYR A 198 -8.20 -9.71 -5.86
C TYR A 198 -7.91 -11.09 -5.26
N LEU A 199 -8.65 -11.50 -4.21
CA LEU A 199 -8.59 -12.85 -3.62
C LEU A 199 -9.54 -13.85 -4.28
N ASP A 200 -10.46 -13.40 -5.15
CA ASP A 200 -11.37 -14.33 -5.83
C ASP A 200 -10.57 -15.45 -6.51
N LYS A 201 -10.94 -16.70 -6.21
CA LYS A 201 -10.28 -17.94 -6.68
C LYS A 201 -8.78 -18.05 -6.36
N ARG A 202 -8.28 -17.27 -5.38
CA ARG A 202 -6.86 -17.26 -5.00
C ARG A 202 -6.66 -17.53 -3.49
N MET A 203 -7.67 -18.07 -2.82
CA MET A 203 -7.61 -18.37 -1.38
C MET A 203 -6.56 -19.42 -1.04
N ASP A 204 -6.39 -20.45 -1.87
CA ASP A 204 -5.36 -21.48 -1.68
C ASP A 204 -3.96 -20.88 -1.74
N LEU A 205 -3.76 -19.91 -2.66
CA LEU A 205 -2.49 -19.20 -2.79
C LEU A 205 -2.22 -18.30 -1.57
N LEU A 206 -3.25 -17.64 -1.03
CA LEU A 206 -3.14 -16.89 0.23
C LEU A 206 -2.75 -17.80 1.40
N GLN A 207 -3.41 -18.96 1.53
CA GLN A 207 -3.12 -19.93 2.58
C GLN A 207 -1.67 -20.43 2.48
N PHE A 208 -1.22 -20.79 1.29
CA PHE A 208 0.17 -21.17 1.05
C PHE A 208 1.14 -20.04 1.42
N GLY A 209 0.86 -18.81 1.02
CA GLY A 209 1.66 -17.64 1.39
C GLY A 209 1.77 -17.45 2.91
N ILE A 210 0.68 -17.66 3.65
CA ILE A 210 0.71 -17.60 5.12
C ILE A 210 1.61 -18.71 5.71
N GLN A 211 1.58 -19.93 5.14
CA GLN A 211 2.49 -21.00 5.59
C GLN A 211 3.95 -20.65 5.31
N VAL A 212 4.25 -20.02 4.17
CA VAL A 212 5.58 -19.47 3.87
C VAL A 212 6.01 -18.47 4.96
N LEU A 213 5.14 -17.52 5.34
CA LEU A 213 5.48 -16.55 6.39
C LEU A 213 5.76 -17.19 7.74
N LYS A 214 5.05 -18.28 8.08
CA LYS A 214 5.28 -19.04 9.32
C LYS A 214 6.65 -19.75 9.36
N LYS A 215 7.32 -19.91 8.20
CA LYS A 215 8.72 -20.38 8.14
C LYS A 215 9.72 -19.24 8.37
N LEU A 216 9.31 -17.99 8.18
CA LEU A 216 10.16 -16.82 8.38
C LEU A 216 10.10 -16.26 9.79
N THR A 217 8.97 -16.41 10.49
CA THR A 217 8.75 -15.95 11.87
C THR A 217 7.79 -16.85 12.63
N HIS A 218 7.83 -16.78 13.96
CA HIS A 218 6.88 -17.49 14.82
C HIS A 218 5.49 -16.84 14.89
N THR A 219 5.40 -15.54 14.61
CA THR A 219 4.15 -14.77 14.76
C THR A 219 3.76 -14.11 13.45
N VAL A 220 2.62 -14.49 12.91
CA VAL A 220 2.03 -13.88 11.71
C VAL A 220 0.67 -13.30 12.09
N HIS A 221 0.49 -12.01 11.81
CA HIS A 221 -0.78 -11.32 11.97
C HIS A 221 -1.40 -11.10 10.59
N LEU A 222 -2.60 -11.65 10.37
CA LEU A 222 -3.41 -11.36 9.19
C LEU A 222 -4.53 -10.41 9.61
N THR A 223 -4.62 -9.25 8.96
CA THR A 223 -5.58 -8.21 9.32
C THR A 223 -6.38 -7.69 8.13
N VAL A 224 -7.59 -7.27 8.43
CA VAL A 224 -8.52 -6.59 7.51
C VAL A 224 -9.16 -5.42 8.24
N SER A 225 -9.47 -4.33 7.51
CA SER A 225 -10.03 -3.11 8.11
C SER A 225 -11.55 -3.11 8.22
N ASP A 226 -12.25 -3.88 7.37
CA ASP A 226 -13.70 -4.06 7.45
C ASP A 226 -14.07 -5.48 7.03
N GLY A 227 -14.38 -6.28 8.03
CA GLY A 227 -14.36 -7.73 7.91
C GLY A 227 -15.63 -8.41 7.42
N GLN A 228 -16.75 -7.72 7.23
CA GLN A 228 -18.04 -8.40 7.03
C GLN A 228 -18.12 -9.23 5.73
N ALA A 229 -17.53 -8.76 4.63
CA ALA A 229 -17.60 -9.48 3.36
C ALA A 229 -16.61 -10.68 3.26
N LEU A 230 -15.53 -10.65 4.02
CA LEU A 230 -14.43 -11.63 3.91
C LEU A 230 -14.27 -12.55 5.11
N THR A 231 -14.84 -12.20 6.26
CA THR A 231 -14.68 -12.97 7.50
C THR A 231 -15.08 -14.43 7.34
N GLY A 232 -16.14 -14.71 6.57
CA GLY A 232 -16.57 -16.08 6.30
C GLY A 232 -15.56 -16.89 5.46
N SER A 233 -14.95 -16.25 4.47
CA SER A 233 -13.99 -16.92 3.55
C SER A 233 -12.60 -17.07 4.16
N LEU A 234 -12.21 -16.18 5.10
CA LEU A 234 -10.92 -16.18 5.79
C LEU A 234 -10.98 -16.87 7.17
N ASN A 235 -12.00 -17.68 7.40
CA ASN A 235 -12.25 -18.36 8.68
C ASN A 235 -11.01 -19.14 9.14
N GLY A 236 -10.52 -18.86 10.34
CA GLY A 236 -9.31 -19.48 10.90
C GLY A 236 -7.97 -18.88 10.48
N LEU A 237 -7.95 -17.94 9.52
CA LEU A 237 -6.73 -17.25 9.08
C LEU A 237 -6.60 -15.85 9.68
N LEU A 238 -7.71 -15.10 9.79
CA LEU A 238 -7.70 -13.76 10.36
C LEU A 238 -7.32 -13.78 11.85
N THR A 239 -6.41 -12.90 12.20
CA THR A 239 -6.00 -12.71 13.61
C THR A 239 -6.58 -11.42 14.19
N HIS A 240 -6.74 -10.39 13.36
CA HIS A 240 -7.22 -9.08 13.78
C HIS A 240 -8.20 -8.48 12.77
N VAL A 241 -9.19 -7.76 13.27
CA VAL A 241 -10.04 -6.86 12.50
C VAL A 241 -9.89 -5.45 13.07
N MET A 242 -9.54 -4.52 12.21
CA MET A 242 -9.37 -3.12 12.57
C MET A 242 -10.57 -2.32 12.09
N THR A 243 -11.39 -1.79 13.00
CA THR A 243 -12.54 -0.96 12.64
C THR A 243 -12.26 0.51 12.90
N GLY A 244 -12.90 1.39 12.15
CA GLY A 244 -12.74 2.83 12.30
C GLY A 244 -12.31 3.53 11.02
N PRO A 245 -12.06 4.85 11.08
CA PRO A 245 -11.67 5.63 9.91
C PRO A 245 -10.24 5.33 9.46
N TYR A 246 -9.89 5.76 8.24
CA TYR A 246 -8.49 5.77 7.79
C TYR A 246 -7.61 6.52 8.82
N PRO A 247 -6.43 5.98 9.21
CA PRO A 247 -5.67 4.89 8.61
C PRO A 247 -5.89 3.49 9.26
N ALA A 248 -7.10 3.13 9.66
CA ALA A 248 -7.38 1.76 10.02
C ALA A 248 -7.01 0.82 8.84
N GLY A 249 -6.43 -0.34 9.12
CA GLY A 249 -5.89 -1.25 8.10
C GLY A 249 -4.40 -1.07 7.83
N GLU A 250 -3.77 0.04 8.24
CA GLU A 250 -2.33 0.20 8.09
C GLU A 250 -1.56 -0.65 9.13
N ALA A 251 -0.52 -1.36 8.64
CA ALA A 251 0.25 -2.29 9.48
C ALA A 251 0.90 -1.61 10.69
N GLY A 252 1.43 -0.40 10.52
CA GLY A 252 2.04 0.35 11.62
C GLY A 252 1.03 0.78 12.67
N VAL A 253 -0.24 1.04 12.28
CA VAL A 253 -1.32 1.31 13.24
C VAL A 253 -1.67 0.06 14.04
N LEU A 254 -1.77 -1.11 13.36
CA LEU A 254 -1.96 -2.37 14.07
C LEU A 254 -0.83 -2.59 15.09
N LEU A 255 0.42 -2.47 14.63
CA LEU A 255 1.60 -2.69 15.47
C LEU A 255 1.58 -1.77 16.70
N TYR A 256 1.26 -0.49 16.54
CA TYR A 256 1.13 0.47 17.65
C TYR A 256 0.17 -0.02 18.73
N HIS A 257 -0.97 -0.59 18.34
CA HIS A 257 -2.00 -1.04 19.29
C HIS A 257 -1.75 -2.42 19.88
N ILE A 258 -0.91 -3.27 19.29
CA ILE A 258 -0.66 -4.64 19.78
C ILE A 258 0.70 -4.82 20.45
N LYS A 259 1.69 -3.99 20.12
CA LYS A 259 3.05 -4.08 20.68
C LYS A 259 3.03 -3.90 22.19
N ARG A 260 3.86 -4.65 22.88
CA ARG A 260 4.03 -4.61 24.34
C ARG A 260 5.44 -4.19 24.73
N GLN A 261 6.40 -4.44 23.83
CA GLN A 261 7.82 -4.17 24.06
C GLN A 261 8.38 -3.34 22.90
N PRO A 262 9.40 -2.50 23.15
CA PRO A 262 9.99 -1.64 22.11
C PRO A 262 10.64 -2.39 20.95
N ASP A 263 11.17 -3.58 21.16
CA ASP A 263 11.79 -4.42 20.12
C ASP A 263 10.78 -4.97 19.11
N GLU A 264 9.49 -5.06 19.48
CA GLU A 264 8.41 -5.41 18.57
C GLU A 264 8.22 -4.38 17.45
N ASN A 265 8.73 -3.15 17.59
CA ASN A 265 8.74 -2.14 16.54
C ASN A 265 9.50 -2.57 15.26
N ARG A 266 10.32 -3.64 15.33
CA ARG A 266 11.05 -4.20 14.19
C ARG A 266 10.24 -5.27 13.44
N ALA A 267 8.92 -5.24 13.54
CA ALA A 267 8.04 -6.12 12.77
C ALA A 267 8.20 -5.89 11.26
N TRP A 268 7.96 -6.94 10.47
CA TRP A 268 7.86 -6.79 9.02
C TRP A 268 6.39 -6.69 8.61
N THR A 269 6.18 -6.10 7.44
CA THR A 269 4.84 -6.03 6.84
C THR A 269 4.88 -6.41 5.37
N ILE A 270 3.77 -6.97 4.90
CA ILE A 270 3.54 -7.29 3.49
C ILE A 270 2.04 -7.12 3.20
N SER A 271 1.70 -6.52 2.05
CA SER A 271 0.29 -6.45 1.63
C SER A 271 -0.22 -7.80 1.12
N GLY A 272 -1.53 -8.02 1.18
CA GLY A 272 -2.15 -9.24 0.67
C GLY A 272 -1.79 -9.53 -0.78
N GLN A 273 -1.79 -8.53 -1.66
CA GLN A 273 -1.37 -8.73 -3.06
C GLN A 273 0.11 -9.10 -3.20
N ASN A 274 0.99 -8.47 -2.42
CA ASN A 274 2.41 -8.82 -2.43
C ASN A 274 2.64 -10.24 -1.88
N LEU A 275 1.86 -10.67 -0.90
CA LEU A 275 1.89 -12.05 -0.42
C LEU A 275 1.45 -13.04 -1.50
N LEU A 276 0.42 -12.70 -2.30
CA LEU A 276 0.03 -13.53 -3.44
C LEU A 276 1.13 -13.62 -4.50
N LEU A 277 1.85 -12.53 -4.78
CA LEU A 277 3.00 -12.56 -5.71
C LEU A 277 4.10 -13.48 -5.19
N LEU A 278 4.44 -13.34 -3.91
CA LEU A 278 5.45 -14.19 -3.26
C LEU A 278 5.04 -15.67 -3.30
N ALA A 279 3.79 -15.99 -3.01
CA ALA A 279 3.26 -17.35 -3.04
C ALA A 279 3.23 -17.91 -4.48
N ASP A 280 2.87 -17.08 -5.47
CA ASP A 280 2.84 -17.46 -6.88
C ASP A 280 4.23 -17.79 -7.43
N LEU A 281 5.25 -16.98 -7.05
CA LEU A 281 6.65 -17.28 -7.35
C LEU A 281 7.04 -18.68 -6.88
N LEU A 282 6.75 -18.99 -5.61
CA LEU A 282 7.17 -20.25 -5.00
C LEU A 282 6.40 -21.45 -5.56
N LYS A 283 5.10 -21.33 -5.84
CA LYS A 283 4.30 -22.42 -6.40
C LYS A 283 4.58 -22.72 -7.86
N ASN A 284 4.90 -21.70 -8.66
CA ASN A 284 5.02 -21.85 -10.10
C ASN A 284 6.46 -21.77 -10.62
N GLY A 285 7.45 -21.46 -9.76
CA GLY A 285 8.85 -21.32 -10.16
C GLY A 285 9.06 -20.22 -11.23
N ARG A 286 8.23 -19.18 -11.24
CA ARG A 286 8.23 -18.11 -12.24
C ARG A 286 8.02 -16.76 -11.60
N TYR A 287 8.74 -15.74 -12.10
CA TYR A 287 8.53 -14.38 -11.58
C TYR A 287 7.10 -13.90 -11.89
N PRO A 288 6.31 -13.56 -10.84
CA PRO A 288 4.92 -13.15 -11.01
C PRO A 288 4.86 -11.71 -11.53
N ILE A 289 4.02 -11.48 -12.52
CA ILE A 289 3.88 -10.16 -13.15
C ILE A 289 2.48 -9.55 -12.98
N ASP A 290 1.50 -10.36 -12.60
CA ASP A 290 0.10 -9.94 -12.53
C ASP A 290 -0.20 -9.16 -11.25
N ARG A 291 -0.89 -8.04 -11.40
CA ARG A 291 -1.35 -7.21 -10.30
C ARG A 291 -2.80 -6.74 -10.50
N THR A 292 -3.56 -6.69 -9.43
CA THR A 292 -4.88 -6.05 -9.47
C THR A 292 -4.75 -4.60 -9.01
N ILE A 293 -5.20 -3.67 -9.82
CA ILE A 293 -5.16 -2.24 -9.54
C ILE A 293 -6.56 -1.64 -9.59
N VAL A 294 -6.67 -0.43 -9.08
CA VAL A 294 -7.87 0.41 -9.23
C VAL A 294 -7.54 1.59 -10.12
N VAL A 295 -8.42 1.88 -11.08
CA VAL A 295 -8.49 3.18 -11.76
C VAL A 295 -9.70 3.92 -11.19
N ALA A 296 -9.50 5.13 -10.66
CA ALA A 296 -10.55 5.88 -9.96
C ALA A 296 -10.32 7.40 -10.03
N GLY A 297 -11.26 8.17 -9.44
CA GLY A 297 -11.24 9.63 -9.43
C GLY A 297 -12.24 10.23 -10.38
N MET A 298 -12.66 11.49 -10.13
CA MET A 298 -13.71 12.14 -10.91
C MET A 298 -13.35 12.39 -12.37
N HIS A 299 -12.06 12.56 -12.66
CA HIS A 299 -11.56 12.77 -14.03
C HIS A 299 -11.13 11.48 -14.72
N ALA A 300 -11.25 10.32 -14.03
CA ALA A 300 -10.97 9.04 -14.65
C ALA A 300 -12.05 8.69 -15.70
N PRO A 301 -11.65 8.34 -16.94
CA PRO A 301 -12.58 7.97 -18.00
C PRO A 301 -13.28 6.63 -17.72
N ILE A 302 -12.57 5.75 -17.02
CA ILE A 302 -13.08 4.48 -16.49
C ILE A 302 -12.80 4.44 -14.99
N ARG A 303 -13.70 3.81 -14.23
CA ARG A 303 -13.57 3.67 -12.78
C ARG A 303 -13.89 2.22 -12.40
N GLN A 304 -12.84 1.40 -12.30
CA GLN A 304 -13.01 -0.04 -12.10
C GLN A 304 -11.73 -0.68 -11.55
N HIS A 305 -11.85 -1.94 -11.13
CA HIS A 305 -10.71 -2.78 -10.85
C HIS A 305 -10.20 -3.40 -12.15
N LEU A 306 -8.88 -3.39 -12.33
CA LEU A 306 -8.21 -3.97 -13.50
C LEU A 306 -7.18 -4.99 -13.05
N ARG A 307 -7.22 -6.18 -13.67
CA ARG A 307 -6.08 -7.10 -13.64
C ARG A 307 -5.12 -6.72 -14.73
N THR A 308 -3.89 -6.41 -14.37
CA THR A 308 -2.84 -5.94 -15.28
C THR A 308 -1.50 -6.49 -14.84
N ARG A 309 -0.43 -6.11 -15.54
CA ARG A 309 0.94 -6.50 -15.17
C ARG A 309 1.70 -5.34 -14.52
N MET A 310 2.74 -5.68 -13.74
CA MET A 310 3.66 -4.71 -13.16
C MET A 310 4.34 -3.88 -14.24
N GLY A 311 4.58 -2.59 -13.95
CA GLY A 311 5.29 -1.69 -14.85
C GLY A 311 4.52 -1.29 -16.12
N VAL A 312 3.20 -1.50 -16.18
CA VAL A 312 2.35 -1.09 -17.31
C VAL A 312 2.35 0.44 -17.48
N PRO A 313 2.29 0.98 -18.73
CA PRO A 313 2.12 2.43 -18.92
C PRO A 313 0.79 2.91 -18.34
N LEU A 314 0.77 4.05 -17.64
CA LEU A 314 -0.45 4.59 -17.01
C LEU A 314 -1.53 4.92 -18.05
N GLY A 315 -1.12 5.50 -19.20
CA GLY A 315 -2.05 5.79 -20.29
C GLY A 315 -2.72 4.56 -20.88
N HIS A 316 -2.04 3.40 -20.91
CA HIS A 316 -2.58 2.15 -21.38
C HIS A 316 -3.77 1.64 -20.54
N LEU A 317 -3.74 1.93 -19.23
CA LEU A 317 -4.80 1.54 -18.31
C LEU A 317 -6.12 2.30 -18.52
N LEU A 318 -6.09 3.39 -19.27
CA LEU A 318 -7.23 4.28 -19.47
C LEU A 318 -8.02 3.96 -20.75
N GLY A 319 -7.49 3.06 -21.60
CA GLY A 319 -8.10 2.72 -22.88
C GLY A 319 -7.99 3.83 -23.91
N ASP A 320 -8.60 3.61 -25.10
CA ASP A 320 -8.46 4.48 -26.28
C ASP A 320 -9.17 5.85 -26.14
N GLY A 321 -9.86 6.10 -25.01
CA GLY A 321 -10.71 7.27 -24.79
C GLY A 321 -10.04 8.50 -24.17
N VAL A 322 -8.78 8.41 -23.77
CA VAL A 322 -8.14 9.52 -23.06
C VAL A 322 -7.52 10.54 -24.01
N ARG A 323 -8.30 11.53 -24.34
CA ARG A 323 -7.72 12.81 -24.78
C ARG A 323 -6.92 13.41 -23.61
N LYS A 324 -5.77 14.03 -23.90
CA LYS A 324 -5.05 14.88 -22.94
C LYS A 324 -6.04 15.89 -22.37
N SER A 325 -6.69 15.55 -21.28
CA SER A 325 -7.60 16.49 -20.59
C SER A 325 -6.71 17.46 -19.83
N GLY A 326 -6.55 18.65 -20.39
CA GLY A 326 -5.97 19.76 -19.62
C GLY A 326 -6.71 19.87 -18.29
N GLY A 327 -5.98 20.14 -17.20
CA GLY A 327 -6.56 20.29 -15.86
C GLY A 327 -6.78 19.00 -15.07
N SER A 328 -6.16 17.88 -15.47
CA SER A 328 -6.20 16.63 -14.69
C SER A 328 -4.82 16.26 -14.16
N ARG A 329 -4.79 15.82 -12.92
CA ARG A 329 -3.62 15.28 -12.22
C ARG A 329 -3.69 13.75 -12.17
N PHE A 330 -2.62 13.12 -12.59
CA PHE A 330 -2.41 11.68 -12.44
C PHE A 330 -1.68 11.42 -11.12
N VAL A 331 -2.26 10.57 -10.28
CA VAL A 331 -1.65 10.11 -9.04
C VAL A 331 -1.43 8.61 -9.15
N ASN A 332 -0.17 8.19 -9.09
CA ASN A 332 0.25 6.80 -9.11
C ASN A 332 0.34 6.33 -7.65
N GLY A 333 -0.52 5.40 -7.26
CA GLY A 333 -0.75 5.02 -5.88
C GLY A 333 -2.03 5.62 -5.28
N GLY A 334 -2.17 5.56 -3.95
CA GLY A 334 -3.30 6.11 -3.21
C GLY A 334 -3.29 7.63 -3.12
N ILE A 335 -4.38 8.20 -2.62
CA ILE A 335 -4.52 9.68 -2.52
C ILE A 335 -3.56 10.30 -1.50
N PHE A 336 -3.21 9.55 -0.45
CA PHE A 336 -2.27 9.98 0.60
C PHE A 336 -0.88 9.34 0.44
N SER A 337 -0.84 8.11 -0.10
CA SER A 337 0.39 7.32 -0.24
C SER A 337 1.07 7.46 -1.60
N GLY A 338 0.34 7.91 -2.62
CA GLY A 338 0.79 8.01 -4.00
C GLY A 338 1.64 9.24 -4.31
N TYR A 339 2.00 9.37 -5.55
CA TYR A 339 2.80 10.49 -6.07
C TYR A 339 2.29 10.97 -7.44
N ARG A 340 2.54 12.25 -7.72
CA ARG A 340 2.20 12.85 -9.01
C ARG A 340 2.96 12.17 -10.15
N SER A 341 2.24 11.81 -11.20
CA SER A 341 2.75 11.20 -12.42
C SER A 341 2.17 11.88 -13.66
N GLN A 342 2.71 11.52 -14.82
CA GLN A 342 2.21 11.90 -16.13
C GLN A 342 1.51 10.70 -16.80
N GLN A 343 0.75 10.95 -17.86
CA GLN A 343 0.04 9.89 -18.58
C GLN A 343 0.99 8.88 -19.24
N ASP A 344 2.19 9.30 -19.63
CA ASP A 344 3.23 8.52 -20.28
C ASP A 344 4.21 7.84 -19.27
N ASP A 345 3.99 8.06 -17.96
CA ASP A 345 4.70 7.32 -16.91
C ASP A 345 4.18 5.88 -16.79
N TYR A 346 4.84 5.09 -15.95
CA TYR A 346 4.55 3.68 -15.73
C TYR A 346 4.09 3.42 -14.29
N LEU A 347 3.33 2.35 -14.10
CA LEU A 347 2.92 1.87 -12.78
C LEU A 347 4.15 1.46 -11.97
N GLY A 348 4.25 1.93 -10.74
CA GLY A 348 5.37 1.61 -9.87
C GLY A 348 5.33 0.20 -9.29
N PHE A 349 6.38 -0.16 -8.56
CA PHE A 349 6.58 -1.51 -8.04
C PHE A 349 5.58 -1.88 -6.93
N PHE A 350 5.15 -0.91 -6.13
CA PHE A 350 4.22 -1.13 -5.01
C PHE A 350 2.80 -0.62 -5.26
N GLU A 351 2.65 0.26 -6.23
CA GLU A 351 1.41 0.98 -6.47
C GLU A 351 0.33 0.04 -7.01
N THR A 352 -0.88 0.19 -6.45
CA THR A 352 -2.06 -0.61 -6.81
C THR A 352 -3.25 0.27 -7.19
N ALA A 353 -3.04 1.57 -7.34
CA ALA A 353 -4.07 2.51 -7.77
C ALA A 353 -3.52 3.51 -8.77
N LEU A 354 -4.37 3.96 -9.69
CA LEU A 354 -4.18 5.10 -10.56
C LEU A 354 -5.37 6.03 -10.38
N LEU A 355 -5.13 7.21 -9.79
CA LEU A 355 -6.18 8.19 -9.56
C LEU A 355 -6.05 9.35 -10.54
N ILE A 356 -7.18 9.78 -11.10
CA ILE A 356 -7.25 10.92 -12.01
C ILE A 356 -8.20 11.95 -11.42
N LEU A 357 -7.61 13.04 -10.93
CA LEU A 357 -8.29 14.10 -10.18
C LEU A 357 -8.21 15.40 -10.92
N ALA A 358 -9.06 16.39 -10.56
CA ALA A 358 -8.91 17.75 -11.03
C ALA A 358 -7.59 18.35 -10.54
N GLU A 359 -6.86 19.10 -11.37
CA GLU A 359 -5.60 19.76 -10.99
C GLU A 359 -5.83 20.87 -9.94
N GLY A 360 -6.97 21.57 -10.01
CA GLY A 360 -7.30 22.62 -9.04
C GLY A 360 -6.60 23.96 -9.30
N ASP A 361 -6.35 24.28 -10.56
CA ASP A 361 -5.68 25.55 -10.96
C ASP A 361 -6.60 26.76 -10.90
N GLU A 362 -7.91 26.57 -10.72
CA GLU A 362 -8.88 27.66 -10.70
C GLU A 362 -8.79 28.47 -9.39
N LYS A 363 -8.40 29.74 -9.52
CA LYS A 363 -8.39 30.68 -8.38
C LYS A 363 -9.81 31.16 -8.10
N GLU A 364 -10.34 30.76 -6.96
CA GLU A 364 -11.67 31.16 -6.51
C GLU A 364 -11.60 32.55 -5.84
N MET A 365 -12.14 33.56 -6.48
CA MET A 365 -12.21 34.90 -5.89
C MET A 365 -13.32 34.95 -4.83
N PHE A 366 -13.01 35.44 -3.62
CA PHE A 366 -13.93 35.49 -2.47
C PHE A 366 -14.52 34.13 -2.05
N GLY A 367 -13.81 33.03 -2.32
CA GLY A 367 -14.25 31.66 -1.94
C GLY A 367 -14.52 31.47 -0.46
N PHE A 368 -13.88 32.25 0.44
CA PHE A 368 -14.12 32.25 1.88
C PHE A 368 -15.50 32.79 2.28
N ALA A 369 -16.11 33.65 1.46
CA ALA A 369 -17.43 34.26 1.72
C ALA A 369 -18.61 33.38 1.25
N ARG A 370 -18.33 32.29 0.52
CA ARG A 370 -19.38 31.40 0.01
C ARG A 370 -19.76 30.35 1.05
N PRO A 371 -21.04 29.92 1.13
CA PRO A 371 -21.48 28.89 2.08
C PRO A 371 -20.77 27.55 1.94
N GLY A 372 -20.23 27.23 0.77
CA GLY A 372 -19.37 26.08 0.53
C GLY A 372 -20.08 24.74 0.63
N PHE A 373 -21.23 24.54 0.00
CA PHE A 373 -21.99 23.28 -0.01
C PHE A 373 -21.21 22.07 -0.57
N GLN A 374 -20.21 22.31 -1.40
CA GLN A 374 -19.40 21.28 -2.06
C GLN A 374 -17.92 21.38 -1.70
N LYS A 375 -17.55 22.16 -0.67
CA LYS A 375 -16.17 22.30 -0.23
C LYS A 375 -15.81 21.24 0.82
N PRO A 376 -14.98 20.26 0.49
CA PRO A 376 -14.51 19.32 1.48
C PRO A 376 -13.66 20.03 2.53
N SER A 377 -13.97 19.85 3.81
CA SER A 377 -13.22 20.44 4.90
C SER A 377 -13.35 19.61 6.17
N HIS A 378 -12.23 19.26 6.76
CA HIS A 378 -12.19 18.60 8.06
C HIS A 378 -12.75 19.49 9.19
N SER A 379 -12.49 20.79 9.12
CA SER A 379 -12.86 21.77 10.18
C SER A 379 -14.36 22.03 10.31
N ARG A 380 -15.20 21.48 9.44
CA ARG A 380 -16.65 21.70 9.38
C ARG A 380 -17.04 23.19 9.27
N ALA A 381 -16.15 24.00 8.70
CA ALA A 381 -16.38 25.44 8.53
C ALA A 381 -17.37 25.80 7.42
N PHE A 382 -17.69 24.82 6.54
CA PHE A 382 -18.58 25.01 5.42
C PHE A 382 -19.84 24.16 5.56
N LEU A 383 -20.92 24.53 4.86
CA LEU A 383 -22.18 23.81 4.85
C LEU A 383 -22.07 22.38 4.25
N SER A 384 -21.00 22.09 3.53
CA SER A 384 -20.66 20.74 3.09
C SER A 384 -20.54 19.73 4.26
N ALA A 385 -20.29 20.20 5.49
CA ALA A 385 -20.29 19.37 6.68
C ALA A 385 -21.66 18.70 6.98
N LEU A 386 -22.74 19.23 6.42
CA LEU A 386 -24.09 18.67 6.50
C LEU A 386 -24.41 17.71 5.34
N ASN A 387 -23.54 17.62 4.33
CA ASN A 387 -23.72 16.76 3.17
C ASN A 387 -22.96 15.43 3.37
N PRO A 388 -23.64 14.30 3.54
CA PRO A 388 -22.99 13.00 3.71
C PRO A 388 -22.52 12.38 2.38
N SER A 389 -22.86 12.99 1.23
CA SER A 389 -22.51 12.44 -0.08
C SER A 389 -21.03 12.69 -0.38
N PRO A 390 -20.37 11.79 -1.15
CA PRO A 390 -19.02 12.02 -1.62
C PRO A 390 -18.93 13.31 -2.45
N LEU A 391 -17.87 14.08 -2.22
CA LEU A 391 -17.65 15.39 -2.82
C LEU A 391 -16.60 15.31 -3.94
N SER A 392 -16.77 16.12 -4.96
CA SER A 392 -15.71 16.35 -5.94
C SER A 392 -14.57 17.09 -5.26
N MET A 393 -13.34 16.56 -5.37
CA MET A 393 -12.14 17.15 -4.80
C MET A 393 -11.12 17.37 -5.90
N ASP A 394 -10.40 18.49 -5.80
CA ASP A 394 -9.27 18.80 -6.64
C ASP A 394 -7.93 18.69 -5.86
N CYS A 395 -6.83 18.88 -6.55
CA CYS A 395 -5.49 18.85 -5.98
C CYS A 395 -4.96 20.24 -5.61
N GLY A 396 -5.82 21.28 -5.64
CA GLY A 396 -5.49 22.62 -5.23
C GLY A 396 -5.29 22.76 -3.72
N MET A 397 -4.35 23.58 -3.32
CA MET A 397 -4.04 23.78 -1.89
C MET A 397 -5.10 24.62 -1.15
N HIS A 398 -5.94 25.37 -1.88
CA HIS A 398 -6.99 26.25 -1.35
C HIS A 398 -6.52 27.12 -0.17
N GLY A 399 -5.44 27.83 -0.37
CA GLY A 399 -4.82 28.71 0.61
C GLY A 399 -3.31 28.76 0.47
N GLU A 400 -2.65 29.41 1.41
CA GLU A 400 -1.21 29.61 1.43
C GLU A 400 -0.57 28.96 2.65
N LEU A 401 0.70 28.59 2.54
CA LEU A 401 1.51 28.13 3.66
C LEU A 401 1.62 29.24 4.72
N ARG A 402 1.29 28.91 5.96
CA ARG A 402 1.37 29.82 7.11
C ARG A 402 2.04 29.14 8.29
N ALA A 403 2.44 29.94 9.29
CA ALA A 403 2.97 29.43 10.52
C ALA A 403 1.94 28.54 11.25
N CYS A 404 2.42 27.56 12.01
CA CYS A 404 1.58 26.70 12.83
C CYS A 404 0.84 27.53 13.91
N ILE A 405 -0.48 27.46 13.91
CA ILE A 405 -1.34 28.14 14.88
C ILE A 405 -1.66 27.27 16.11
N ASN A 406 -1.06 26.11 16.21
CA ASN A 406 -1.24 25.15 17.31
C ASN A 406 -2.70 24.72 17.56
N CYS A 407 -3.48 24.53 16.50
CA CYS A 407 -4.92 24.21 16.57
C CYS A 407 -5.23 22.78 17.05
N GLY A 408 -4.26 21.85 17.02
CA GLY A 408 -4.43 20.47 17.48
C GLY A 408 -5.02 19.48 16.47
N TYR A 409 -5.58 19.92 15.33
CA TYR A 409 -6.25 19.02 14.37
C TYR A 409 -5.39 17.85 13.90
N CYS A 410 -4.07 18.04 13.75
CA CYS A 410 -3.15 16.98 13.37
C CYS A 410 -3.04 15.87 14.45
N ALA A 411 -3.17 16.23 15.74
CA ALA A 411 -3.19 15.28 16.84
C ALA A 411 -4.55 14.58 16.98
N ASP A 412 -5.64 15.28 16.64
CA ASP A 412 -6.99 14.72 16.72
C ASP A 412 -7.21 13.57 15.71
N VAL A 413 -6.53 13.60 14.58
CA VAL A 413 -6.62 12.55 13.53
C VAL A 413 -5.51 11.52 13.60
N CYS A 414 -4.55 11.64 14.52
CA CYS A 414 -3.41 10.73 14.58
C CYS A 414 -3.78 9.41 15.24
N ALA A 415 -3.88 8.32 14.48
CA ALA A 415 -4.28 7.00 14.96
C ALA A 415 -3.24 6.31 15.85
N VAL A 416 -2.00 6.80 15.87
CA VAL A 416 -0.89 6.32 16.71
C VAL A 416 -0.55 7.31 17.82
N ASP A 417 -1.47 8.19 18.17
CA ASP A 417 -1.44 9.10 19.31
C ASP A 417 -0.18 9.96 19.47
N ILE A 418 0.62 10.14 18.41
CA ILE A 418 1.72 11.12 18.45
C ILE A 418 1.16 12.54 18.36
N LEU A 419 1.98 13.52 18.71
CA LEU A 419 1.64 14.95 18.66
C LEU A 419 2.38 15.60 17.47
N PRO A 420 1.87 15.49 16.21
CA PRO A 420 2.62 15.86 15.01
C PRO A 420 3.11 17.30 14.99
N GLN A 421 2.38 18.23 15.63
CA GLN A 421 2.78 19.64 15.73
C GLN A 421 4.01 19.85 16.64
N PHE A 422 4.17 19.04 17.68
CA PHE A 422 5.34 19.13 18.57
C PHE A 422 6.52 18.42 17.92
N THR A 423 6.31 17.21 17.37
CA THR A 423 7.34 16.50 16.60
C THR A 423 7.89 17.37 15.47
N LEU A 424 7.01 18.07 14.71
CA LEU A 424 7.43 19.01 13.69
C LEU A 424 8.29 20.14 14.23
N LYS A 425 7.92 20.72 15.38
CA LYS A 425 8.70 21.81 16.01
C LYS A 425 10.08 21.33 16.43
N SER A 426 10.19 20.15 17.03
CA SER A 426 11.48 19.55 17.40
C SER A 426 12.35 19.30 16.16
N ILE A 427 11.78 18.77 15.09
CA ILE A 427 12.49 18.59 13.80
C ILE A 427 13.01 19.93 13.26
N LEU A 428 12.18 20.97 13.24
CA LEU A 428 12.57 22.30 12.74
C LEU A 428 13.60 22.99 13.64
N ALA A 429 13.67 22.64 14.93
CA ALA A 429 14.68 23.09 15.85
C ALA A 429 15.99 22.28 15.79
N GLY A 430 16.01 21.15 15.07
CA GLY A 430 17.15 20.22 15.02
C GLY A 430 17.26 19.30 16.21
N GLU A 431 16.24 19.22 17.06
CA GLU A 431 16.19 18.43 18.30
C GLU A 431 15.70 17.00 17.98
N VAL A 432 16.62 16.14 17.50
CA VAL A 432 16.30 14.78 17.04
C VAL A 432 15.80 13.91 18.20
N GLU A 433 16.44 13.96 19.37
CA GLU A 433 16.08 13.17 20.54
C GLU A 433 14.64 13.49 21.00
N GLU A 434 14.27 14.77 21.01
CA GLU A 434 12.92 15.22 21.32
C GLU A 434 11.91 14.76 20.28
N ALA A 435 12.26 14.79 18.99
CA ALA A 435 11.40 14.29 17.94
C ALA A 435 11.14 12.77 18.09
N LEU A 436 12.16 12.00 18.47
CA LEU A 436 12.04 10.58 18.80
C LEU A 436 11.17 10.35 20.05
N ALA A 437 11.36 11.14 21.09
CA ALA A 437 10.55 11.07 22.32
C ALA A 437 9.07 11.41 22.08
N HIS A 438 8.77 12.28 21.11
CA HIS A 438 7.41 12.58 20.64
C HIS A 438 6.81 11.51 19.72
N GLY A 439 7.48 10.37 19.49
CA GLY A 439 6.98 9.23 18.75
C GLY A 439 7.22 9.29 17.23
N LEU A 440 8.28 9.96 16.76
CA LEU A 440 8.61 10.03 15.33
C LEU A 440 8.64 8.64 14.66
N LEU A 441 9.15 7.62 15.36
CA LEU A 441 9.25 6.25 14.83
C LEU A 441 7.90 5.51 14.80
N ASP A 442 6.90 5.93 15.55
CA ASP A 442 5.56 5.37 15.51
C ASP A 442 4.72 5.96 14.34
N CYS A 443 5.20 7.04 13.70
CA CYS A 443 4.51 7.67 12.59
C CYS A 443 4.36 6.72 11.40
N VAL A 444 3.12 6.42 10.99
CA VAL A 444 2.80 5.54 9.85
C VAL A 444 2.78 6.27 8.50
N SER A 445 3.06 7.56 8.48
CA SER A 445 3.07 8.41 7.26
C SER A 445 1.73 8.41 6.50
N CYS A 446 0.61 8.35 7.19
CA CYS A 446 -0.73 8.29 6.60
C CYS A 446 -1.18 9.60 5.90
N GLY A 447 -0.46 10.72 6.05
CA GLY A 447 -0.77 11.99 5.38
C GLY A 447 -1.88 12.83 6.03
N LEU A 448 -2.67 12.29 6.96
CA LEU A 448 -3.82 13.01 7.53
C LEU A 448 -3.44 14.31 8.26
N CYS A 449 -2.31 14.33 8.96
CA CYS A 449 -1.84 15.54 9.66
C CYS A 449 -1.58 16.70 8.69
N THR A 450 -1.11 16.42 7.46
CA THR A 450 -0.97 17.40 6.37
C THR A 450 -2.34 17.82 5.86
N TYR A 451 -3.22 16.87 5.58
CA TYR A 451 -4.55 17.13 5.00
C TYR A 451 -5.39 18.04 5.91
N VAL A 452 -5.43 17.79 7.22
CA VAL A 452 -6.25 18.58 8.15
C VAL A 452 -5.63 19.91 8.56
N CYS A 453 -4.38 20.19 8.17
CA CYS A 453 -3.66 21.39 8.60
C CYS A 453 -4.27 22.68 7.98
N PRO A 454 -4.86 23.58 8.78
CA PRO A 454 -5.40 24.82 8.24
C PRO A 454 -4.30 25.80 7.79
N SER A 455 -3.08 25.64 8.30
CA SER A 455 -1.89 26.40 7.90
C SER A 455 -1.19 25.85 6.66
N LYS A 456 -1.72 24.79 6.04
CA LYS A 456 -1.19 24.15 4.82
C LYS A 456 0.26 23.69 4.91
N ILE A 457 0.68 23.31 6.11
CA ILE A 457 2.03 22.75 6.35
C ILE A 457 2.02 21.29 5.94
N ASP A 458 2.99 20.88 5.14
CA ASP A 458 3.19 19.46 4.82
C ASP A 458 3.93 18.75 5.96
N ILE A 459 3.18 18.53 7.06
CA ILE A 459 3.71 17.93 8.29
C ILE A 459 4.24 16.51 7.99
N CYS A 460 3.48 15.72 7.23
CA CYS A 460 3.85 14.35 6.92
C CYS A 460 5.19 14.24 6.18
N ALA A 461 5.44 15.14 5.22
CA ALA A 461 6.71 15.19 4.51
C ALA A 461 7.89 15.49 5.46
N HIS A 462 7.74 16.45 6.36
CA HIS A 462 8.77 16.77 7.36
C HIS A 462 9.08 15.58 8.28
N LEU A 463 8.04 14.90 8.80
CA LEU A 463 8.22 13.73 9.65
C LEU A 463 8.89 12.58 8.89
N LYS A 464 8.49 12.37 7.64
CA LYS A 464 9.07 11.33 6.79
C LYS A 464 10.54 11.59 6.51
N MET A 465 10.90 12.83 6.14
CA MET A 465 12.29 13.23 5.90
C MET A 465 13.16 13.04 7.15
N ALA A 466 12.70 13.51 8.30
CA ALA A 466 13.44 13.37 9.57
C ALA A 466 13.66 11.90 9.93
N ARG A 467 12.65 11.03 9.73
CA ARG A 467 12.79 9.59 9.94
C ARG A 467 13.77 8.94 8.97
N GLU A 468 13.77 9.36 7.69
CA GLU A 468 14.73 8.89 6.67
C GLU A 468 16.15 9.34 6.97
N ASP A 469 16.33 10.56 7.46
CA ASP A 469 17.65 11.08 7.84
C ASP A 469 18.18 10.38 9.08
N TYR A 470 17.35 10.20 10.11
CA TYR A 470 17.72 9.39 11.27
C TYR A 470 18.10 7.96 10.89
N TYR A 471 17.36 7.33 9.96
CA TYR A 471 17.71 5.99 9.47
C TYR A 471 19.06 5.93 8.79
N LYS A 472 19.44 6.95 8.01
CA LYS A 472 20.77 7.04 7.38
C LYS A 472 21.92 7.22 8.38
N GLU A 473 21.63 7.82 9.54
CA GLU A 473 22.63 8.02 10.60
C GLU A 473 22.91 6.72 11.37
N ILE A 474 21.89 5.86 11.54
CA ILE A 474 22.01 4.62 12.32
C ILE A 474 22.29 3.38 11.46
N ALA A 475 22.16 3.45 10.12
CA ALA A 475 22.40 2.36 9.16
C ALA A 475 23.84 2.39 8.64
#